data_ccfa69c6a10d62464becf6fef03b97dd
#
_entry.id   ccfa69c6a10d62464becf6fef03b97dd
#
_cell.length_a   1.000
_cell.length_b   1.000
_cell.length_c   1.000
_cell.angle_alpha   90.00
_cell.angle_beta   90.00
_cell.angle_gamma   90.00
#
_symmetry.space_group_name_H-M   'P 1'
#
loop_
_entity.id
_entity.type
_entity.pdbx_description
1 polymer ?
#
loop_
_entity_poly.entity_id
_entity_poly.type
_entity_poly.pdbx_seq_one_letter_code
_entity_poly.pdbx_strand_id
1 'polypeptide(L)'
;MTEKLTFEQLKTHLWHAADILDEKGGIDPNEYRKPILGMLFLKRLSDVFEDTAKELEKKIDKKTAWEDPDRHPFFIPKKGRWGEIEGKFENIGEALDDACVEIERVNPKLQGVLTNISYNNKNDYSDDVLLALVAHFSQKNRRLGKNDLENEDIFGQAYEFLLEQFADSAGQKAGEFFTPREVVRLLVELLQPKEKMKICDPTCGSGGMLIWARKYIEEHHKNPKNVSLHGQEKSSGNYGMCVMNMIVHGIENFRIEKENLHTTPLLVENGKLLKYDLVIANYPFSRDWDSEKGAKDPFDRYPFGIPTSKGKADYAFIQEMYSHLNNSGKAAIVSSQGVLFREKKELQIRKNILDEDIIESIIALPANLFYGTGVPACILILNKNKPSSHKKKIQFIYAAKEFDKLKKRDRLRPKDIEKITDTFHSFKEISGYSHIANFDEIEENDFNLNVPRYVDIYEPEPEVNIQETLDDLKSLEKERNDLQKILSNDLKELGI
;
A
#
# COMPACT_ATOMS: atom_id res chain seq x y z
N MET A 1 -34.07 -5.42 -18.28
CA MET A 1 -32.62 -5.44 -18.08
C MET A 1 -32.43 -5.03 -16.65
N THR A 2 -31.79 -5.84 -15.82
CA THR A 2 -31.40 -5.47 -14.47
C THR A 2 -30.41 -4.30 -14.57
N GLU A 3 -30.64 -3.26 -13.80
CA GLU A 3 -29.73 -2.11 -13.71
C GLU A 3 -28.38 -2.58 -13.20
N LYS A 4 -27.31 -2.17 -13.89
CA LYS A 4 -25.95 -2.56 -13.51
C LYS A 4 -25.51 -1.80 -12.25
N LEU A 5 -24.77 -2.46 -11.39
CA LEU A 5 -24.24 -1.85 -10.18
C LEU A 5 -23.21 -0.77 -10.51
N THR A 6 -23.42 0.43 -9.96
CA THR A 6 -22.46 1.53 -9.96
C THR A 6 -21.45 1.37 -8.80
N PHE A 7 -20.34 2.11 -8.86
CA PHE A 7 -19.35 2.14 -7.76
C PHE A 7 -19.99 2.54 -6.43
N GLU A 8 -20.80 3.60 -6.38
CA GLU A 8 -21.41 4.08 -5.14
C GLU A 8 -22.43 3.09 -4.56
N GLN A 9 -23.17 2.38 -5.41
CA GLN A 9 -24.09 1.33 -4.95
C GLN A 9 -23.32 0.13 -4.36
N LEU A 10 -22.23 -0.29 -5.00
CA LEU A 10 -21.40 -1.38 -4.48
C LEU A 10 -20.69 -0.98 -3.18
N LYS A 11 -20.14 0.21 -3.12
CA LYS A 11 -19.52 0.79 -1.92
C LYS A 11 -20.49 0.80 -0.73
N THR A 12 -21.72 1.29 -0.93
CA THR A 12 -22.76 1.31 0.10
C THR A 12 -23.13 -0.10 0.53
N HIS A 13 -23.26 -1.04 -0.40
CA HIS A 13 -23.54 -2.44 -0.12
C HIS A 13 -22.45 -3.08 0.74
N LEU A 14 -21.19 -2.82 0.43
CA LEU A 14 -20.06 -3.35 1.19
C LEU A 14 -19.95 -2.72 2.58
N TRP A 15 -20.31 -1.45 2.73
CA TRP A 15 -20.34 -0.80 4.04
C TRP A 15 -21.40 -1.39 4.95
N HIS A 16 -22.59 -1.68 4.42
CA HIS A 16 -23.65 -2.36 5.19
C HIS A 16 -23.25 -3.77 5.66
N ALA A 17 -22.32 -4.45 4.96
CA ALA A 17 -21.76 -5.70 5.48
C ALA A 17 -20.93 -5.48 6.76
N ALA A 18 -20.24 -4.33 6.88
CA ALA A 18 -19.55 -3.96 8.11
C ALA A 18 -20.52 -3.65 9.24
N ASP A 19 -21.64 -2.96 8.95
CA ASP A 19 -22.69 -2.67 9.94
C ASP A 19 -23.29 -3.97 10.52
N ILE A 20 -23.48 -5.02 9.70
CA ILE A 20 -23.94 -6.33 10.17
C ILE A 20 -22.96 -6.96 11.17
N LEU A 21 -21.67 -6.83 10.95
CA LEU A 21 -20.65 -7.35 11.88
C LEU A 21 -20.60 -6.57 13.19
N ASP A 22 -20.81 -5.26 13.13
CA ASP A 22 -20.88 -4.38 14.30
C ASP A 22 -22.13 -4.63 15.14
N GLU A 23 -23.29 -4.45 14.54
CA GLU A 23 -24.58 -4.48 15.22
C GLU A 23 -24.94 -5.88 15.77
N LYS A 24 -24.69 -6.93 15.00
CA LYS A 24 -25.04 -8.30 15.37
C LYS A 24 -23.91 -9.09 16.00
N GLY A 25 -22.66 -8.79 15.62
CA GLY A 25 -21.50 -9.56 16.03
C GLY A 25 -20.74 -8.96 17.21
N GLY A 26 -20.84 -7.66 17.43
CA GLY A 26 -19.99 -6.95 18.39
C GLY A 26 -18.49 -7.17 18.12
N ILE A 27 -18.13 -7.41 16.85
CA ILE A 27 -16.78 -7.76 16.41
C ILE A 27 -15.95 -6.47 16.34
N ASP A 28 -14.66 -6.54 16.70
CA ASP A 28 -13.76 -5.40 16.58
C ASP A 28 -13.66 -4.94 15.11
N PRO A 29 -13.79 -3.65 14.81
CA PRO A 29 -13.66 -3.12 13.44
C PRO A 29 -12.39 -3.58 12.70
N ASN A 30 -11.31 -3.86 13.42
CA ASN A 30 -10.08 -4.39 12.84
C ASN A 30 -10.22 -5.82 12.27
N GLU A 31 -11.20 -6.58 12.74
CA GLU A 31 -11.46 -7.97 12.31
C GLU A 31 -12.52 -8.06 11.19
N TYR A 32 -13.28 -6.99 10.88
CA TYR A 32 -14.28 -6.98 9.78
C TYR A 32 -13.70 -7.29 8.42
N ARG A 33 -12.46 -6.92 8.22
CA ARG A 33 -11.75 -7.04 6.94
C ARG A 33 -11.78 -8.44 6.37
N LYS A 34 -11.43 -9.44 7.18
CA LYS A 34 -11.30 -10.82 6.73
C LYS A 34 -12.62 -11.39 6.19
N PRO A 35 -13.72 -11.45 7.00
CA PRO A 35 -14.95 -12.08 6.54
C PRO A 35 -15.60 -11.32 5.38
N ILE A 36 -15.57 -9.99 5.37
CA ILE A 36 -16.19 -9.20 4.29
C ILE A 36 -15.44 -9.41 2.98
N LEU A 37 -14.11 -9.26 2.97
CA LEU A 37 -13.30 -9.45 1.77
C LEU A 37 -13.35 -10.89 1.27
N GLY A 38 -13.32 -11.87 2.18
CA GLY A 38 -13.44 -13.29 1.82
C GLY A 38 -14.78 -13.63 1.20
N MET A 39 -15.90 -13.23 1.82
CA MET A 39 -17.24 -13.48 1.26
C MET A 39 -17.49 -12.72 -0.05
N LEU A 40 -17.03 -11.46 -0.14
CA LEU A 40 -17.08 -10.68 -1.36
C LEU A 40 -16.36 -11.39 -2.50
N PHE A 41 -15.18 -11.94 -2.22
CA PHE A 41 -14.37 -12.65 -3.22
C PHE A 41 -15.01 -14.00 -3.60
N LEU A 42 -15.48 -14.79 -2.63
CA LEU A 42 -16.23 -16.02 -2.89
C LEU A 42 -17.46 -15.76 -3.78
N LYS A 43 -18.24 -14.74 -3.44
CA LYS A 43 -19.42 -14.34 -4.22
C LYS A 43 -19.04 -13.98 -5.64
N ARG A 44 -18.00 -13.14 -5.82
CA ARG A 44 -17.50 -12.75 -7.14
C ARG A 44 -17.04 -13.94 -7.96
N LEU A 45 -16.24 -14.85 -7.37
CA LEU A 45 -15.77 -16.04 -8.05
C LEU A 45 -16.93 -16.91 -8.51
N SER A 46 -17.92 -17.14 -7.65
CA SER A 46 -19.10 -17.96 -7.96
C SER A 46 -19.96 -17.32 -9.05
N ASP A 47 -20.24 -16.03 -8.98
CA ASP A 47 -21.06 -15.33 -9.98
C ASP A 47 -20.38 -15.29 -11.35
N VAL A 48 -19.07 -15.05 -11.42
CA VAL A 48 -18.28 -15.05 -12.65
C VAL A 48 -18.20 -16.45 -13.26
N PHE A 49 -18.04 -17.49 -12.42
CA PHE A 49 -18.07 -18.88 -12.85
C PHE A 49 -19.41 -19.23 -13.48
N GLU A 50 -20.53 -18.91 -12.80
CA GLU A 50 -21.88 -19.17 -13.32
C GLU A 50 -22.14 -18.47 -14.66
N ASP A 51 -21.75 -17.21 -14.79
CA ASP A 51 -21.90 -16.47 -16.05
C ASP A 51 -21.09 -17.12 -17.17
N THR A 52 -19.85 -17.54 -16.87
CA THR A 52 -19.00 -18.26 -17.83
C THR A 52 -19.63 -19.60 -18.24
N ALA A 53 -20.14 -20.38 -17.27
CA ALA A 53 -20.79 -21.66 -17.54
C ALA A 53 -22.04 -21.49 -18.42
N LYS A 54 -22.88 -20.49 -18.10
CA LYS A 54 -24.08 -20.16 -18.91
C LYS A 54 -23.74 -19.68 -20.32
N GLU A 55 -22.65 -18.99 -20.52
CA GLU A 55 -22.15 -18.61 -21.86
C GLU A 55 -21.63 -19.82 -22.63
N LEU A 56 -20.95 -20.74 -21.96
CA LEU A 56 -20.46 -21.98 -22.54
C LEU A 56 -21.60 -22.93 -22.92
N GLU A 57 -22.67 -23.05 -22.12
CA GLU A 57 -23.88 -23.86 -22.46
C GLU A 57 -24.49 -23.51 -23.79
N LYS A 58 -24.28 -22.28 -24.31
CA LYS A 58 -24.76 -21.88 -25.63
C LYS A 58 -23.93 -22.48 -26.78
N LYS A 59 -22.75 -23.05 -26.47
CA LYS A 59 -21.76 -23.51 -27.45
C LYS A 59 -21.40 -24.99 -27.30
N ILE A 60 -21.51 -25.54 -26.09
CA ILE A 60 -21.15 -26.91 -25.73
C ILE A 60 -22.21 -27.50 -24.80
N ASP A 61 -22.17 -28.82 -24.55
CA ASP A 61 -23.09 -29.47 -23.64
C ASP A 61 -23.00 -28.96 -22.20
N LYS A 62 -24.12 -29.02 -21.49
CA LYS A 62 -24.24 -28.48 -20.12
C LYS A 62 -23.24 -29.10 -19.15
N LYS A 63 -23.01 -30.43 -19.25
CA LYS A 63 -22.09 -31.11 -18.34
C LYS A 63 -20.68 -30.57 -18.46
N THR A 64 -20.16 -30.51 -19.68
CA THR A 64 -18.83 -29.94 -19.98
C THR A 64 -18.74 -28.47 -19.59
N ALA A 65 -19.80 -27.68 -19.85
CA ALA A 65 -19.83 -26.25 -19.47
C ALA A 65 -19.71 -26.00 -17.97
N TRP A 66 -20.23 -26.93 -17.14
CA TRP A 66 -20.29 -26.74 -15.68
C TRP A 66 -19.29 -27.59 -14.88
N GLU A 67 -18.67 -28.61 -15.46
CA GLU A 67 -17.85 -29.59 -14.74
C GLU A 67 -16.42 -29.72 -15.27
N ASP A 68 -16.07 -29.07 -16.40
CA ASP A 68 -14.72 -29.09 -16.96
C ASP A 68 -13.88 -27.92 -16.42
N PRO A 69 -12.87 -28.15 -15.53
CA PRO A 69 -12.04 -27.09 -14.97
C PRO A 69 -11.28 -26.27 -16.00
N ASP A 70 -10.87 -26.88 -17.10
CA ASP A 70 -10.02 -26.24 -18.12
C ASP A 70 -10.77 -25.17 -18.95
N ARG A 71 -12.08 -25.07 -18.76
CA ARG A 71 -12.94 -24.08 -19.43
C ARG A 71 -13.14 -22.79 -18.64
N HIS A 72 -12.63 -22.73 -17.42
CA HIS A 72 -12.86 -21.62 -16.50
C HIS A 72 -11.53 -21.00 -16.05
N PRO A 73 -11.42 -19.67 -15.98
CA PRO A 73 -10.27 -19.01 -15.36
C PRO A 73 -10.06 -19.46 -13.90
N PHE A 74 -11.17 -19.62 -13.18
CA PHE A 74 -11.26 -20.24 -11.85
C PHE A 74 -12.45 -21.19 -11.84
N PHE A 75 -12.18 -22.45 -11.60
CA PHE A 75 -13.23 -23.46 -11.51
C PHE A 75 -13.84 -23.49 -10.11
N ILE A 76 -15.17 -23.44 -10.03
CA ILE A 76 -15.87 -23.49 -8.75
C ILE A 76 -16.62 -24.84 -8.62
N PRO A 77 -16.09 -25.77 -7.82
CA PRO A 77 -16.75 -27.04 -7.52
C PRO A 77 -18.16 -26.83 -6.95
N LYS A 78 -19.04 -27.81 -7.10
CA LYS A 78 -20.44 -27.68 -6.68
C LYS A 78 -20.59 -27.16 -5.24
N LYS A 79 -19.82 -27.71 -4.28
CA LYS A 79 -19.84 -27.28 -2.87
C LYS A 79 -19.38 -25.83 -2.66
N GLY A 80 -18.55 -25.31 -3.57
CA GLY A 80 -18.03 -23.92 -3.50
C GLY A 80 -18.93 -22.88 -4.17
N ARG A 81 -20.02 -23.30 -4.87
CA ARG A 81 -20.94 -22.38 -5.53
C ARG A 81 -21.80 -21.65 -4.53
N TRP A 82 -21.98 -20.36 -4.75
CA TRP A 82 -22.72 -19.51 -3.79
C TRP A 82 -24.14 -20.01 -3.51
N GLY A 83 -24.86 -20.52 -4.51
CA GLY A 83 -26.19 -21.08 -4.33
C GLY A 83 -26.25 -22.29 -3.40
N GLU A 84 -25.19 -23.07 -3.27
CA GLU A 84 -25.13 -24.19 -2.30
C GLU A 84 -24.88 -23.67 -0.87
N ILE A 85 -24.14 -22.55 -0.74
CA ILE A 85 -23.90 -21.87 0.54
C ILE A 85 -25.18 -21.16 1.01
N GLU A 86 -25.83 -20.41 0.13
CA GLU A 86 -27.07 -19.67 0.40
C GLU A 86 -28.21 -20.59 0.87
N GLY A 87 -28.23 -21.84 0.41
CA GLY A 87 -29.22 -22.86 0.80
C GLY A 87 -28.99 -23.47 2.18
N LYS A 88 -27.94 -23.09 2.93
CA LYS A 88 -27.65 -23.59 4.28
C LYS A 88 -28.26 -22.68 5.34
N PHE A 89 -28.90 -23.27 6.34
CA PHE A 89 -29.48 -22.56 7.46
C PHE A 89 -28.83 -22.94 8.81
N GLU A 90 -28.01 -23.98 8.81
CA GLU A 90 -27.26 -24.47 9.98
C GLU A 90 -25.80 -24.76 9.54
N ASN A 91 -24.86 -24.66 10.47
CA ASN A 91 -23.44 -24.92 10.25
C ASN A 91 -22.87 -24.11 9.09
N ILE A 92 -23.31 -22.86 8.95
CA ILE A 92 -22.92 -21.99 7.82
C ILE A 92 -21.41 -21.72 7.79
N GLY A 93 -20.75 -21.61 8.97
CA GLY A 93 -19.32 -21.44 9.07
C GLY A 93 -18.55 -22.63 8.49
N GLU A 94 -18.97 -23.86 8.78
CA GLU A 94 -18.39 -25.07 8.20
C GLU A 94 -18.59 -25.12 6.67
N ALA A 95 -19.79 -24.78 6.21
CA ALA A 95 -20.08 -24.74 4.77
C ALA A 95 -19.21 -23.73 4.01
N LEU A 96 -18.92 -22.57 4.60
CA LEU A 96 -18.03 -21.57 4.04
C LEU A 96 -16.57 -22.05 4.03
N ASP A 97 -16.09 -22.65 5.13
CA ASP A 97 -14.74 -23.21 5.21
C ASP A 97 -14.55 -24.36 4.20
N ASP A 98 -15.52 -25.27 4.09
CA ASP A 98 -15.54 -26.36 3.09
C ASP A 98 -15.49 -25.80 1.66
N ALA A 99 -16.26 -24.75 1.38
CA ALA A 99 -16.27 -24.10 0.08
C ALA A 99 -14.87 -23.53 -0.27
N CYS A 100 -14.23 -22.85 0.69
CA CYS A 100 -12.87 -22.32 0.53
C CYS A 100 -11.86 -23.43 0.21
N VAL A 101 -11.88 -24.53 0.97
CA VAL A 101 -10.99 -25.68 0.78
C VAL A 101 -11.19 -26.33 -0.59
N GLU A 102 -12.43 -26.55 -1.00
CA GLU A 102 -12.73 -27.18 -2.29
C GLU A 102 -12.35 -26.29 -3.48
N ILE A 103 -12.52 -24.97 -3.37
CA ILE A 103 -12.10 -24.02 -4.40
C ILE A 103 -10.58 -24.01 -4.53
N GLU A 104 -9.84 -23.90 -3.42
CA GLU A 104 -8.37 -23.90 -3.43
C GLU A 104 -7.78 -25.19 -3.98
N ARG A 105 -8.39 -26.34 -3.64
CA ARG A 105 -7.94 -27.66 -4.09
C ARG A 105 -7.82 -27.79 -5.61
N VAL A 106 -8.70 -27.12 -6.36
CA VAL A 106 -8.75 -27.19 -7.82
C VAL A 106 -8.18 -25.95 -8.52
N ASN A 107 -7.82 -24.92 -7.77
CA ASN A 107 -7.25 -23.68 -8.31
C ASN A 107 -5.90 -23.37 -7.65
N PRO A 108 -4.78 -23.87 -8.17
CA PRO A 108 -3.45 -23.67 -7.55
C PRO A 108 -3.09 -22.21 -7.26
N LYS A 109 -3.55 -21.27 -8.08
CA LYS A 109 -3.34 -19.82 -7.87
C LYS A 109 -4.03 -19.27 -6.61
N LEU A 110 -5.00 -19.99 -6.05
CA LEU A 110 -5.74 -19.58 -4.85
C LEU A 110 -5.22 -20.27 -3.57
N GLN A 111 -4.14 -21.05 -3.66
CA GLN A 111 -3.63 -21.83 -2.53
C GLN A 111 -3.26 -20.92 -1.34
N GLY A 112 -3.91 -21.15 -0.18
CA GLY A 112 -3.74 -20.37 1.05
C GLY A 112 -4.30 -18.93 0.97
N VAL A 113 -5.19 -18.64 0.00
CA VAL A 113 -5.83 -17.33 -0.18
C VAL A 113 -7.15 -17.27 0.57
N LEU A 114 -8.01 -18.26 0.39
CA LEU A 114 -9.35 -18.33 1.00
C LEU A 114 -9.31 -18.98 2.38
N THR A 115 -8.51 -20.04 2.53
CA THR A 115 -8.39 -20.81 3.78
C THR A 115 -7.62 -20.08 4.89
N ASN A 116 -7.12 -18.87 4.63
CA ASN A 116 -6.57 -18.02 5.69
C ASN A 116 -7.64 -17.40 6.62
N ILE A 117 -8.92 -17.57 6.28
CA ILE A 117 -10.08 -17.15 7.05
C ILE A 117 -10.79 -18.41 7.52
N SER A 118 -11.06 -18.54 8.81
CA SER A 118 -11.90 -19.62 9.37
C SER A 118 -13.24 -19.04 9.79
N TYR A 119 -14.26 -19.35 9.03
CA TYR A 119 -15.64 -18.94 9.34
C TYR A 119 -16.27 -19.79 10.43
N ASN A 120 -15.80 -21.03 10.63
CA ASN A 120 -16.32 -21.94 11.65
C ASN A 120 -15.76 -21.68 13.06
N ASN A 121 -14.95 -20.62 13.24
CA ASN A 121 -14.52 -20.21 14.57
C ASN A 121 -15.65 -19.50 15.31
N LYS A 122 -16.35 -20.22 16.16
CA LYS A 122 -17.52 -19.69 16.91
C LYS A 122 -17.17 -18.59 17.93
N ASN A 123 -15.87 -18.41 18.27
CA ASN A 123 -15.43 -17.28 19.09
C ASN A 123 -15.38 -15.97 18.30
N ASP A 124 -15.16 -16.07 16.99
CA ASP A 124 -15.06 -14.92 16.10
C ASP A 124 -16.42 -14.64 15.43
N TYR A 125 -17.13 -15.69 14.97
CA TYR A 125 -18.37 -15.53 14.19
C TYR A 125 -19.46 -16.49 14.65
N SER A 126 -20.61 -15.95 15.09
CA SER A 126 -21.82 -16.77 15.33
C SER A 126 -22.50 -17.13 14.00
N ASP A 127 -23.27 -18.20 13.99
CA ASP A 127 -24.04 -18.60 12.80
C ASP A 127 -25.03 -17.51 12.36
N ASP A 128 -25.67 -16.80 13.31
CA ASP A 128 -26.61 -15.71 13.01
C ASP A 128 -25.94 -14.56 12.24
N VAL A 129 -24.69 -14.21 12.60
CA VAL A 129 -23.91 -13.19 11.92
C VAL A 129 -23.54 -13.64 10.50
N LEU A 130 -23.07 -14.88 10.36
CA LEU A 130 -22.70 -15.44 9.06
C LEU A 130 -23.91 -15.59 8.14
N LEU A 131 -25.04 -16.06 8.66
CA LEU A 131 -26.30 -16.15 7.91
C LEU A 131 -26.77 -14.76 7.43
N ALA A 132 -26.67 -13.74 8.30
CA ALA A 132 -27.03 -12.38 7.93
C ALA A 132 -26.10 -11.82 6.80
N LEU A 133 -24.80 -12.10 6.86
CA LEU A 133 -23.85 -11.72 5.81
C LEU A 133 -24.14 -12.45 4.50
N VAL A 134 -24.36 -13.77 4.55
CA VAL A 134 -24.71 -14.56 3.34
C VAL A 134 -26.00 -14.03 2.73
N ALA A 135 -27.06 -13.79 3.54
CA ALA A 135 -28.30 -13.22 3.06
C ALA A 135 -28.11 -11.82 2.44
N HIS A 136 -27.22 -11.00 3.03
CA HIS A 136 -26.89 -9.68 2.49
C HIS A 136 -26.23 -9.77 1.11
N PHE A 137 -25.21 -10.63 0.95
CA PHE A 137 -24.55 -10.84 -0.34
C PHE A 137 -25.42 -11.61 -1.36
N SER A 138 -26.49 -12.26 -0.93
CA SER A 138 -27.43 -13.02 -1.79
C SER A 138 -28.53 -12.15 -2.40
N GLN A 139 -28.61 -10.88 -2.12
CA GLN A 139 -29.63 -9.98 -2.68
C GLN A 139 -29.60 -10.02 -4.22
N LYS A 140 -30.77 -10.29 -4.83
CA LYS A 140 -30.89 -10.51 -6.30
C LYS A 140 -30.34 -9.38 -7.17
N ASN A 141 -30.45 -8.15 -6.69
CA ASN A 141 -29.94 -6.94 -7.37
C ASN A 141 -28.49 -6.61 -7.02
N ARG A 142 -27.79 -7.52 -6.36
CA ARG A 142 -26.39 -7.36 -5.90
C ARG A 142 -25.49 -8.50 -6.36
N ARG A 143 -25.82 -9.10 -7.51
CA ARG A 143 -24.91 -10.05 -8.18
C ARG A 143 -23.62 -9.32 -8.59
N LEU A 144 -22.52 -10.08 -8.61
CA LEU A 144 -21.17 -9.62 -8.89
C LEU A 144 -20.56 -10.33 -10.10
N GLY A 145 -21.38 -10.78 -11.06
CA GLY A 145 -20.96 -11.41 -12.29
C GLY A 145 -20.34 -10.43 -13.29
N LYS A 146 -19.91 -10.94 -14.45
CA LYS A 146 -19.25 -10.13 -15.49
C LYS A 146 -20.11 -8.98 -16.01
N ASN A 147 -21.43 -9.23 -16.14
CA ASN A 147 -22.37 -8.30 -16.75
C ASN A 147 -23.19 -7.51 -15.71
N ASP A 148 -22.98 -7.74 -14.44
CA ASP A 148 -23.76 -7.14 -13.34
C ASP A 148 -23.19 -5.78 -12.91
N LEU A 149 -21.96 -5.45 -13.30
CA LEU A 149 -21.28 -4.20 -13.00
C LEU A 149 -21.31 -3.26 -14.22
N GLU A 150 -21.31 -1.97 -13.95
CA GLU A 150 -21.26 -0.92 -14.98
C GLU A 150 -20.00 -1.04 -15.85
N ASN A 151 -18.86 -1.33 -15.21
CA ASN A 151 -17.61 -1.76 -15.84
C ASN A 151 -16.83 -2.69 -14.89
N GLU A 152 -15.84 -3.42 -15.41
CA GLU A 152 -15.08 -4.42 -14.63
C GLU A 152 -14.20 -3.78 -13.53
N ASP A 153 -13.75 -2.54 -13.71
CA ASP A 153 -12.85 -1.84 -12.80
C ASP A 153 -13.55 -1.44 -11.47
N ILE A 154 -14.87 -1.29 -11.49
CA ILE A 154 -15.68 -0.93 -10.30
C ILE A 154 -15.46 -1.92 -9.15
N PHE A 155 -15.34 -3.21 -9.45
CA PHE A 155 -15.13 -4.20 -8.39
C PHE A 155 -13.76 -4.04 -7.71
N GLY A 156 -12.71 -3.83 -8.49
CA GLY A 156 -11.38 -3.53 -7.99
C GLY A 156 -11.35 -2.23 -7.18
N GLN A 157 -11.99 -1.18 -7.67
CA GLN A 157 -12.11 0.09 -6.95
C GLN A 157 -12.83 -0.05 -5.60
N ALA A 158 -13.92 -0.83 -5.57
CA ALA A 158 -14.67 -1.08 -4.33
C ALA A 158 -13.87 -1.93 -3.34
N TYR A 159 -13.10 -2.90 -3.84
CA TYR A 159 -12.16 -3.68 -3.02
C TYR A 159 -11.08 -2.79 -2.40
N GLU A 160 -10.43 -1.93 -3.19
CA GLU A 160 -9.45 -0.96 -2.68
C GLU A 160 -10.07 0.02 -1.68
N PHE A 161 -11.30 0.49 -1.93
CA PHE A 161 -12.01 1.34 -0.97
C PHE A 161 -12.17 0.66 0.39
N LEU A 162 -12.58 -0.60 0.41
CA LEU A 162 -12.67 -1.35 1.67
C LEU A 162 -11.31 -1.48 2.38
N LEU A 163 -10.26 -1.78 1.64
CA LEU A 163 -8.91 -1.85 2.21
C LEU A 163 -8.48 -0.53 2.84
N GLU A 164 -8.80 0.60 2.20
CA GLU A 164 -8.52 1.94 2.73
C GLU A 164 -9.32 2.23 4.00
N GLN A 165 -10.63 1.94 4.02
CA GLN A 165 -11.47 2.14 5.21
C GLN A 165 -11.02 1.27 6.39
N PHE A 166 -10.65 0.03 6.14
CA PHE A 166 -10.10 -0.86 7.16
C PHE A 166 -8.71 -0.39 7.63
N ALA A 167 -7.90 0.21 6.78
CA ALA A 167 -6.65 0.84 7.18
C ALA A 167 -6.89 2.04 8.10
N ASP A 168 -7.87 2.87 7.80
CA ASP A 168 -8.27 4.00 8.65
C ASP A 168 -8.72 3.56 10.06
N SER A 169 -9.32 2.37 10.18
CA SER A 169 -9.80 1.81 11.44
C SER A 169 -8.71 1.05 12.21
N ALA A 170 -7.73 0.46 11.51
CA ALA A 170 -6.70 -0.42 12.09
C ALA A 170 -5.59 0.32 12.87
N GLY A 171 -5.56 1.65 12.86
CA GLY A 171 -4.58 2.46 13.60
C GLY A 171 -3.12 2.11 13.24
N GLN A 172 -2.28 1.83 14.24
CA GLN A 172 -0.84 1.57 14.03
C GLN A 172 -0.54 0.33 13.15
N LYS A 173 -1.44 -0.65 13.08
CA LYS A 173 -1.25 -1.84 12.24
C LYS A 173 -1.54 -1.59 10.76
N ALA A 174 -2.20 -0.49 10.43
CA ALA A 174 -2.59 -0.17 9.07
C ALA A 174 -1.39 0.01 8.13
N GLY A 175 -0.36 0.70 8.59
CA GLY A 175 0.86 0.94 7.81
C GLY A 175 1.64 -0.32 7.41
N GLU A 176 1.30 -1.48 7.99
CA GLU A 176 1.94 -2.76 7.66
C GLU A 176 1.32 -3.45 6.42
N PHE A 177 0.15 -2.99 5.97
CA PHE A 177 -0.53 -3.66 4.85
C PHE A 177 -1.08 -2.71 3.79
N PHE A 178 -1.16 -1.42 4.06
CA PHE A 178 -1.73 -0.47 3.13
C PHE A 178 -0.91 0.81 3.03
N THR A 179 -0.49 1.15 1.82
CA THR A 179 0.18 2.42 1.50
C THR A 179 -0.84 3.38 0.91
N PRO A 180 -0.88 4.65 1.34
CA PRO A 180 -1.81 5.65 0.80
C PRO A 180 -1.71 5.74 -0.73
N ARG A 181 -2.86 5.81 -1.41
CA ARG A 181 -2.94 5.79 -2.88
C ARG A 181 -2.12 6.90 -3.54
N GLU A 182 -2.12 8.08 -2.95
CA GLU A 182 -1.33 9.21 -3.45
C GLU A 182 0.17 8.96 -3.38
N VAL A 183 0.65 8.24 -2.35
CA VAL A 183 2.06 7.84 -2.25
C VAL A 183 2.38 6.74 -3.26
N VAL A 184 1.50 5.76 -3.42
CA VAL A 184 1.63 4.71 -4.46
C VAL A 184 1.70 5.35 -5.84
N ARG A 185 0.80 6.29 -6.14
CA ARG A 185 0.81 7.04 -7.39
C ARG A 185 2.14 7.78 -7.61
N LEU A 186 2.61 8.49 -6.58
CA LEU A 186 3.88 9.20 -6.64
C LEU A 186 5.05 8.26 -7.00
N LEU A 187 5.16 7.09 -6.33
CA LEU A 187 6.22 6.12 -6.61
C LEU A 187 6.16 5.61 -8.06
N VAL A 188 4.97 5.35 -8.56
CA VAL A 188 4.75 4.87 -9.93
C VAL A 188 5.10 5.95 -10.96
N GLU A 189 4.68 7.20 -10.73
CA GLU A 189 5.02 8.36 -11.59
C GLU A 189 6.53 8.64 -11.62
N LEU A 190 7.24 8.45 -10.49
CA LEU A 190 8.69 8.57 -10.42
C LEU A 190 9.41 7.50 -11.24
N LEU A 191 8.90 6.27 -11.25
CA LEU A 191 9.54 5.14 -11.94
C LEU A 191 9.10 4.99 -13.40
N GLN A 192 7.94 5.48 -13.80
CA GLN A 192 7.37 5.40 -15.15
C GLN A 192 7.43 3.98 -15.75
N PRO A 193 6.70 3.00 -15.16
CA PRO A 193 6.72 1.63 -15.64
C PRO A 193 6.23 1.53 -17.10
N LYS A 194 6.79 0.56 -17.84
CA LYS A 194 6.48 0.31 -19.26
C LYS A 194 6.08 -1.13 -19.48
N GLU A 195 5.37 -1.38 -20.58
CA GLU A 195 5.09 -2.75 -21.01
C GLU A 195 6.36 -3.58 -21.19
N LYS A 196 6.24 -4.90 -21.00
CA LYS A 196 7.33 -5.90 -21.05
C LYS A 196 8.31 -5.83 -19.88
N MET A 197 8.18 -4.87 -18.98
CA MET A 197 9.00 -4.81 -17.78
C MET A 197 8.61 -5.91 -16.79
N LYS A 198 9.60 -6.35 -16.02
CA LYS A 198 9.43 -7.14 -14.80
C LYS A 198 9.48 -6.19 -13.60
N ILE A 199 8.40 -6.15 -12.83
CA ILE A 199 8.24 -5.24 -11.69
C ILE A 199 8.07 -6.06 -10.42
N CYS A 200 8.75 -5.66 -9.35
CA CYS A 200 8.74 -6.35 -8.08
C CYS A 200 8.39 -5.43 -6.91
N ASP A 201 7.58 -5.94 -6.00
CA ASP A 201 7.41 -5.42 -4.64
C ASP A 201 7.72 -6.54 -3.64
N PRO A 202 8.95 -6.59 -3.07
CA PRO A 202 9.34 -7.66 -2.15
C PRO A 202 8.66 -7.60 -0.78
N THR A 203 7.83 -6.57 -0.53
CA THR A 203 7.07 -6.35 0.72
C THR A 203 5.63 -5.94 0.39
N CYS A 204 4.99 -6.69 -0.52
CA CYS A 204 3.87 -6.20 -1.31
C CYS A 204 2.58 -5.90 -0.54
N GLY A 205 2.43 -6.30 0.73
CA GLY A 205 1.24 -6.02 1.51
C GLY A 205 -0.04 -6.46 0.80
N SER A 206 -0.92 -5.52 0.46
CA SER A 206 -2.15 -5.74 -0.32
C SER A 206 -1.95 -5.70 -1.85
N GLY A 207 -0.73 -5.51 -2.34
CA GLY A 207 -0.40 -5.48 -3.77
C GLY A 207 -0.69 -4.16 -4.49
N GLY A 208 -1.06 -3.11 -3.77
CA GLY A 208 -1.48 -1.85 -4.36
C GLY A 208 -0.44 -1.24 -5.32
N MET A 209 0.85 -1.31 -5.00
CA MET A 209 1.91 -0.76 -5.87
C MET A 209 2.01 -1.49 -7.20
N LEU A 210 1.90 -2.81 -7.20
CA LEU A 210 1.94 -3.63 -8.42
C LEU A 210 0.71 -3.36 -9.31
N ILE A 211 -0.47 -3.21 -8.71
CA ILE A 211 -1.71 -2.90 -9.41
C ILE A 211 -1.63 -1.52 -10.06
N TRP A 212 -1.16 -0.52 -9.33
CA TRP A 212 -1.00 0.84 -9.85
C TRP A 212 0.09 0.95 -10.92
N ALA A 213 1.17 0.17 -10.81
CA ALA A 213 2.17 0.09 -11.88
C ALA A 213 1.56 -0.43 -13.19
N ARG A 214 0.69 -1.46 -13.12
CA ARG A 214 -0.04 -1.94 -14.29
C ARG A 214 -1.04 -0.90 -14.82
N LYS A 215 -1.77 -0.24 -13.93
CA LYS A 215 -2.74 0.80 -14.30
C LYS A 215 -2.05 1.98 -14.99
N TYR A 216 -0.88 2.40 -14.50
CA TYR A 216 -0.07 3.42 -15.15
C TYR A 216 0.30 3.04 -16.59
N ILE A 217 0.71 1.78 -16.83
CA ILE A 217 1.01 1.27 -18.18
C ILE A 217 -0.22 1.34 -19.07
N GLU A 218 -1.40 0.98 -18.56
CA GLU A 218 -2.67 1.04 -19.27
C GLU A 218 -3.03 2.47 -19.68
N GLU A 219 -2.90 3.42 -18.76
CA GLU A 219 -3.23 4.84 -18.99
C GLU A 219 -2.29 5.52 -19.99
N HIS A 220 -1.00 5.12 -20.02
CA HIS A 220 0.03 5.82 -20.82
C HIS A 220 0.49 5.05 -22.05
N HIS A 221 0.48 3.73 -22.04
CA HIS A 221 1.25 2.94 -23.00
C HIS A 221 0.61 1.68 -23.60
N LYS A 222 -0.68 1.39 -23.34
CA LYS A 222 -1.32 0.53 -24.34
C LYS A 222 -1.58 -0.94 -23.99
N ASN A 223 -0.60 -1.77 -23.60
CA ASN A 223 -0.87 -3.16 -23.32
C ASN A 223 -0.38 -3.59 -21.92
N PRO A 224 -1.23 -3.44 -20.90
CA PRO A 224 -0.87 -3.79 -19.53
C PRO A 224 -0.74 -5.30 -19.30
N LYS A 225 -1.13 -6.16 -20.25
CA LYS A 225 -1.02 -7.63 -20.15
C LYS A 225 0.42 -8.12 -20.33
N ASN A 226 1.30 -7.31 -20.90
CA ASN A 226 2.69 -7.70 -21.18
C ASN A 226 3.65 -7.40 -20.02
N VAL A 227 3.17 -6.90 -18.88
CA VAL A 227 3.99 -6.68 -17.67
C VAL A 227 3.98 -7.94 -16.80
N SER A 228 5.12 -8.25 -16.16
CA SER A 228 5.22 -9.31 -15.15
C SER A 228 5.31 -8.68 -13.77
N LEU A 229 4.39 -9.01 -12.89
CA LEU A 229 4.26 -8.45 -11.54
C LEU A 229 4.59 -9.51 -10.49
N HIS A 230 5.63 -9.28 -9.71
CA HIS A 230 6.07 -10.22 -8.70
C HIS A 230 6.08 -9.56 -7.33
N GLY A 231 5.77 -10.32 -6.29
CA GLY A 231 5.81 -9.85 -4.90
C GLY A 231 6.10 -10.95 -3.92
N GLN A 232 6.48 -10.55 -2.71
CA GLN A 232 6.60 -11.45 -1.58
C GLN A 232 5.98 -10.80 -0.33
N GLU A 233 5.25 -11.58 0.45
CA GLU A 233 4.56 -11.11 1.66
C GLU A 233 4.67 -12.16 2.78
N LYS A 234 5.02 -11.71 3.98
CA LYS A 234 5.19 -12.60 5.13
C LYS A 234 3.87 -13.00 5.77
N SER A 235 2.93 -12.08 5.86
CA SER A 235 1.63 -12.27 6.51
C SER A 235 0.69 -13.07 5.63
N SER A 236 0.17 -14.20 6.11
CA SER A 236 -0.84 -14.99 5.38
C SER A 236 -2.08 -14.18 5.00
N GLY A 237 -2.56 -13.32 5.91
CA GLY A 237 -3.71 -12.46 5.64
C GLY A 237 -3.44 -11.43 4.54
N ASN A 238 -2.28 -10.76 4.57
CA ASN A 238 -1.90 -9.79 3.54
C ASN A 238 -1.62 -10.48 2.20
N TYR A 239 -0.96 -11.65 2.22
CA TYR A 239 -0.77 -12.48 1.03
C TYR A 239 -2.11 -12.81 0.36
N GLY A 240 -3.10 -13.31 1.11
CA GLY A 240 -4.43 -13.60 0.58
C GLY A 240 -5.09 -12.37 0.00
N MET A 241 -5.02 -11.21 0.69
CA MET A 241 -5.53 -9.93 0.19
C MET A 241 -4.83 -9.50 -1.11
N CYS A 242 -3.50 -9.65 -1.18
CA CYS A 242 -2.74 -9.31 -2.38
C CYS A 242 -3.20 -10.14 -3.58
N VAL A 243 -3.25 -11.46 -3.43
CA VAL A 243 -3.68 -12.37 -4.51
C VAL A 243 -5.13 -12.07 -4.94
N MET A 244 -6.05 -11.91 -3.96
CA MET A 244 -7.43 -11.50 -4.28
C MET A 244 -7.46 -10.17 -5.04
N ASN A 245 -6.67 -9.18 -4.61
CA ASN A 245 -6.60 -7.88 -5.25
C ASN A 245 -6.08 -7.97 -6.68
N MET A 246 -5.05 -8.77 -6.96
CA MET A 246 -4.58 -9.04 -8.33
C MET A 246 -5.70 -9.60 -9.21
N ILE A 247 -6.43 -10.60 -8.70
CA ILE A 247 -7.48 -11.29 -9.45
C ILE A 247 -8.67 -10.36 -9.74
N VAL A 248 -9.10 -9.56 -8.75
CA VAL A 248 -10.24 -8.66 -8.94
C VAL A 248 -9.95 -7.51 -9.91
N HIS A 249 -8.68 -7.16 -10.08
CA HIS A 249 -8.22 -6.22 -11.11
C HIS A 249 -7.90 -6.89 -12.47
N GLY A 250 -8.27 -8.15 -12.65
CA GLY A 250 -8.08 -8.87 -13.91
C GLY A 250 -6.60 -9.06 -14.29
N ILE A 251 -5.72 -9.13 -13.29
CA ILE A 251 -4.29 -9.37 -13.50
C ILE A 251 -4.06 -10.87 -13.53
N GLU A 252 -3.52 -11.38 -14.64
CA GLU A 252 -3.27 -12.81 -14.83
C GLU A 252 -1.79 -13.18 -14.70
N ASN A 253 -0.90 -12.26 -15.11
CA ASN A 253 0.56 -12.46 -15.10
C ASN A 253 1.18 -11.89 -13.83
N PHE A 254 0.99 -12.58 -12.72
CA PHE A 254 1.61 -12.25 -11.43
C PHE A 254 2.17 -13.48 -10.73
N ARG A 255 3.15 -13.26 -9.87
CA ARG A 255 3.73 -14.24 -8.95
C ARG A 255 3.88 -13.60 -7.57
N ILE A 256 3.04 -14.02 -6.62
CA ILE A 256 3.12 -13.57 -5.22
C ILE A 256 3.52 -14.77 -4.37
N GLU A 257 4.57 -14.59 -3.59
CA GLU A 257 5.12 -15.62 -2.71
C GLU A 257 4.81 -15.32 -1.25
N LYS A 258 4.57 -16.37 -0.46
CA LYS A 258 4.20 -16.23 0.94
C LYS A 258 5.32 -16.73 1.85
N GLU A 259 6.24 -15.85 2.23
CA GLU A 259 7.29 -16.13 3.20
C GLU A 259 8.02 -14.86 3.66
N ASN A 260 8.78 -14.99 4.73
CA ASN A 260 9.63 -13.90 5.21
C ASN A 260 10.79 -13.66 4.23
N LEU A 261 10.85 -12.48 3.66
CA LEU A 261 11.84 -12.07 2.67
C LEU A 261 13.29 -12.33 3.11
N HIS A 262 13.64 -11.95 4.33
CA HIS A 262 15.04 -12.06 4.81
C HIS A 262 15.47 -13.49 5.11
N THR A 263 14.55 -14.35 5.58
CA THR A 263 14.89 -15.73 5.99
C THR A 263 14.64 -16.76 4.91
N THR A 264 13.68 -16.50 4.03
CA THR A 264 13.23 -17.44 3.01
C THR A 264 12.87 -16.66 1.73
N PRO A 265 13.87 -16.18 0.98
CA PRO A 265 13.61 -15.51 -0.29
C PRO A 265 13.08 -16.52 -1.30
N LEU A 266 11.88 -16.27 -1.84
CA LEU A 266 11.22 -17.16 -2.80
C LEU A 266 11.18 -16.59 -4.22
N LEU A 267 11.54 -15.32 -4.40
CA LEU A 267 11.69 -14.71 -5.72
C LEU A 267 13.02 -15.14 -6.36
N VAL A 268 13.13 -16.48 -6.54
CA VAL A 268 14.30 -17.16 -7.07
C VAL A 268 13.91 -18.08 -8.23
N GLU A 269 14.83 -18.28 -9.15
CA GLU A 269 14.70 -19.20 -10.27
C GLU A 269 16.07 -19.85 -10.57
N ASN A 270 16.10 -21.17 -10.74
CA ASN A 270 17.33 -21.92 -11.00
C ASN A 270 18.47 -21.62 -10.00
N GLY A 271 18.14 -21.45 -8.71
CA GLY A 271 19.10 -21.16 -7.64
C GLY A 271 19.65 -19.72 -7.64
N LYS A 272 19.08 -18.79 -8.38
CA LYS A 272 19.48 -17.39 -8.44
C LYS A 272 18.31 -16.47 -8.14
N LEU A 273 18.59 -15.29 -7.55
CA LEU A 273 17.59 -14.25 -7.39
C LEU A 273 17.05 -13.78 -8.73
N LEU A 274 15.74 -13.66 -8.82
CA LEU A 274 15.09 -13.00 -9.94
C LEU A 274 15.50 -11.52 -9.97
N LYS A 275 15.73 -11.02 -11.18
CA LYS A 275 16.10 -9.63 -11.43
C LYS A 275 14.99 -8.90 -12.15
N TYR A 276 14.79 -7.64 -11.78
CA TYR A 276 13.68 -6.80 -12.21
C TYR A 276 14.15 -5.50 -12.81
N ASP A 277 13.36 -4.96 -13.72
CA ASP A 277 13.55 -3.63 -14.30
C ASP A 277 13.19 -2.56 -13.28
N LEU A 278 12.11 -2.79 -12.50
CA LEU A 278 11.66 -1.89 -11.45
C LEU A 278 11.41 -2.67 -10.15
N VAL A 279 11.86 -2.05 -9.04
CA VAL A 279 11.47 -2.45 -7.69
C VAL A 279 10.77 -1.26 -7.03
N ILE A 280 9.59 -1.50 -6.50
CA ILE A 280 8.77 -0.48 -5.85
C ILE A 280 8.32 -1.01 -4.50
N ALA A 281 8.62 -0.31 -3.41
CA ALA A 281 8.39 -0.87 -2.09
C ALA A 281 8.12 0.19 -1.01
N ASN A 282 7.25 -0.19 -0.08
CA ASN A 282 7.11 0.45 1.22
C ASN A 282 7.26 -0.64 2.29
N TYR A 283 8.45 -0.82 2.83
CA TYR A 283 8.74 -1.84 3.82
C TYR A 283 8.36 -1.39 5.25
N PRO A 284 8.11 -2.31 6.20
CA PRO A 284 7.82 -1.95 7.58
C PRO A 284 9.06 -1.41 8.29
N PHE A 285 9.02 -0.13 8.74
CA PHE A 285 10.17 0.57 9.31
C PHE A 285 10.63 0.04 10.66
N SER A 286 11.93 0.13 10.90
CA SER A 286 12.57 -0.10 12.20
C SER A 286 12.26 -1.46 12.83
N ARG A 287 12.10 -2.50 12.02
CA ARG A 287 11.85 -3.86 12.49
C ARG A 287 13.12 -4.55 12.99
N ASP A 288 12.93 -5.51 13.86
CA ASP A 288 13.96 -6.48 14.19
C ASP A 288 14.15 -7.47 13.04
N TRP A 289 15.38 -7.94 12.84
CA TRP A 289 15.68 -8.96 11.85
C TRP A 289 16.82 -9.87 12.32
N ASP A 290 17.00 -11.01 11.65
CA ASP A 290 18.03 -11.99 11.96
C ASP A 290 19.32 -11.68 11.20
N SER A 291 20.18 -10.84 11.80
CA SER A 291 21.46 -10.46 11.18
C SER A 291 22.45 -11.61 11.04
N GLU A 292 22.34 -12.69 11.85
CA GLU A 292 23.20 -13.87 11.73
C GLU A 292 22.84 -14.68 10.49
N LYS A 293 21.52 -14.82 10.20
CA LYS A 293 21.08 -15.42 8.94
C LYS A 293 21.45 -14.53 7.76
N GLY A 294 21.30 -13.20 7.89
CA GLY A 294 21.71 -12.26 6.87
C GLY A 294 23.19 -12.38 6.50
N ALA A 295 24.07 -12.58 7.50
CA ALA A 295 25.51 -12.79 7.27
C ALA A 295 25.84 -14.11 6.56
N LYS A 296 24.91 -15.06 6.52
CA LYS A 296 25.04 -16.36 5.85
C LYS A 296 24.15 -16.47 4.61
N ASP A 297 23.71 -15.34 4.08
CA ASP A 297 22.80 -15.30 2.94
C ASP A 297 23.44 -15.93 1.69
N PRO A 298 22.81 -16.94 1.07
CA PRO A 298 23.39 -17.63 -0.08
C PRO A 298 23.31 -16.85 -1.40
N PHE A 299 22.64 -15.68 -1.40
CA PHE A 299 22.38 -14.89 -2.60
C PHE A 299 23.11 -13.55 -2.62
N ASP A 300 23.99 -13.28 -1.65
CA ASP A 300 24.74 -12.03 -1.52
C ASP A 300 23.83 -10.78 -1.54
N ARG A 301 22.69 -10.85 -0.85
CA ARG A 301 21.69 -9.75 -0.83
C ARG A 301 22.13 -8.53 -0.04
N TYR A 302 23.18 -8.63 0.76
CA TYR A 302 23.65 -7.57 1.65
C TYR A 302 25.08 -7.11 1.32
N PRO A 303 25.36 -6.67 0.07
CA PRO A 303 26.72 -6.41 -0.40
C PRO A 303 27.37 -5.20 0.28
N PHE A 304 26.58 -4.28 0.85
CA PHE A 304 27.08 -3.05 1.49
C PHE A 304 27.35 -3.21 2.98
N GLY A 305 27.05 -4.39 3.56
CA GLY A 305 27.27 -4.71 4.96
C GLY A 305 26.02 -5.13 5.72
N ILE A 306 26.22 -5.81 6.83
CA ILE A 306 25.14 -6.39 7.64
C ILE A 306 24.68 -5.40 8.72
N PRO A 307 23.42 -4.90 8.66
CA PRO A 307 22.88 -4.05 9.70
C PRO A 307 22.78 -4.76 11.06
N THR A 308 22.61 -4.02 12.13
CA THR A 308 22.37 -4.59 13.47
C THR A 308 20.96 -5.20 13.57
N SER A 309 20.76 -6.20 14.44
CA SER A 309 19.53 -6.99 14.51
C SER A 309 18.33 -6.23 15.03
N LYS A 310 18.47 -5.47 16.13
CA LYS A 310 17.34 -4.85 16.83
C LYS A 310 16.96 -3.49 16.26
N GLY A 311 15.71 -3.35 15.77
CA GLY A 311 15.12 -2.12 15.25
C GLY A 311 15.89 -1.51 14.07
N LYS A 312 16.66 -2.30 13.31
CA LYS A 312 17.62 -1.83 12.31
C LYS A 312 17.55 -2.57 10.96
N ALA A 313 16.41 -3.18 10.64
CA ALA A 313 16.21 -3.87 9.38
C ALA A 313 16.14 -2.94 8.16
N ASP A 314 16.04 -1.63 8.34
CA ASP A 314 15.82 -0.66 7.25
C ASP A 314 16.86 -0.86 6.12
N TYR A 315 18.15 -0.91 6.46
CA TYR A 315 19.19 -1.16 5.46
C TYR A 315 19.25 -2.61 4.97
N ALA A 316 18.66 -3.57 5.67
CA ALA A 316 18.50 -4.91 5.11
C ALA A 316 17.45 -4.89 3.99
N PHE A 317 16.31 -4.22 4.20
CA PHE A 317 15.29 -4.04 3.17
C PHE A 317 15.82 -3.26 1.95
N ILE A 318 16.54 -2.14 2.17
CA ILE A 318 17.11 -1.35 1.06
C ILE A 318 18.06 -2.19 0.21
N GLN A 319 18.93 -2.98 0.83
CA GLN A 319 19.86 -3.85 0.11
C GLN A 319 19.16 -5.01 -0.59
N GLU A 320 18.08 -5.53 -0.01
CA GLU A 320 17.20 -6.52 -0.64
C GLU A 320 16.62 -5.98 -1.96
N MET A 321 16.03 -4.77 -1.92
CA MET A 321 15.50 -4.12 -3.13
C MET A 321 16.60 -3.91 -4.18
N TYR A 322 17.78 -3.44 -3.77
CA TYR A 322 18.92 -3.29 -4.66
C TYR A 322 19.33 -4.61 -5.30
N SER A 323 19.38 -5.69 -4.52
CA SER A 323 19.81 -7.01 -4.98
C SER A 323 18.85 -7.61 -5.99
N HIS A 324 17.60 -7.22 -6.00
CA HIS A 324 16.62 -7.61 -7.00
C HIS A 324 16.66 -6.78 -8.29
N LEU A 325 17.42 -5.69 -8.36
CA LEU A 325 17.55 -4.90 -9.59
C LEU A 325 18.43 -5.60 -10.62
N ASN A 326 18.02 -5.56 -11.90
CA ASN A 326 18.89 -5.87 -13.02
C ASN A 326 19.92 -4.74 -13.25
N ASN A 327 20.82 -4.88 -14.23
CA ASN A 327 21.92 -3.94 -14.44
C ASN A 327 21.47 -2.52 -14.90
N SER A 328 20.23 -2.37 -15.35
CA SER A 328 19.62 -1.09 -15.72
C SER A 328 18.43 -0.73 -14.85
N GLY A 329 18.19 -1.51 -13.79
CA GLY A 329 17.01 -1.42 -12.95
C GLY A 329 17.00 -0.17 -12.07
N LYS A 330 15.77 0.25 -11.74
CA LYS A 330 15.49 1.36 -10.83
C LYS A 330 14.62 0.91 -9.67
N ALA A 331 14.81 1.53 -8.50
CA ALA A 331 13.91 1.33 -7.37
C ALA A 331 13.40 2.66 -6.81
N ALA A 332 12.14 2.67 -6.38
CA ALA A 332 11.57 3.71 -5.54
C ALA A 332 11.14 3.09 -4.22
N ILE A 333 11.79 3.50 -3.15
CA ILE A 333 11.67 2.88 -1.82
C ILE A 333 11.21 3.91 -0.82
N VAL A 334 10.05 3.70 -0.21
CA VAL A 334 9.62 4.48 0.96
C VAL A 334 10.39 3.99 2.17
N SER A 335 11.02 4.92 2.89
CA SER A 335 11.86 4.64 4.04
C SER A 335 11.65 5.64 5.16
N SER A 336 12.00 5.26 6.40
CA SER A 336 12.12 6.22 7.49
C SER A 336 13.27 7.19 7.22
N GLN A 337 13.12 8.47 7.57
CA GLN A 337 14.21 9.44 7.41
C GLN A 337 15.47 9.08 8.21
N GLY A 338 15.35 8.24 9.23
CA GLY A 338 16.46 7.80 10.05
C GLY A 338 17.61 7.15 9.27
N VAL A 339 17.33 6.48 8.13
CA VAL A 339 18.37 5.88 7.28
C VAL A 339 19.33 6.94 6.70
N LEU A 340 18.88 8.18 6.59
CA LEU A 340 19.65 9.26 6.00
C LEU A 340 20.79 9.75 6.91
N PHE A 341 20.67 9.58 8.24
CA PHE A 341 21.61 10.21 9.19
C PHE A 341 22.04 9.33 10.37
N ARG A 342 21.44 8.15 10.60
CA ARG A 342 21.88 7.27 11.68
C ARG A 342 23.35 6.89 11.50
N GLU A 343 24.06 6.78 12.61
CA GLU A 343 25.51 6.56 12.66
C GLU A 343 25.93 5.10 12.86
N LYS A 344 27.20 4.87 13.14
CA LYS A 344 27.86 3.57 13.37
C LYS A 344 27.78 2.66 12.14
N LYS A 345 27.24 1.46 12.29
CA LYS A 345 27.13 0.49 11.18
C LYS A 345 26.29 1.01 10.01
N GLU A 346 25.24 1.76 10.28
CA GLU A 346 24.39 2.31 9.21
C GLU A 346 25.12 3.41 8.42
N LEU A 347 25.96 4.22 9.06
CA LEU A 347 26.84 5.15 8.35
C LEU A 347 27.80 4.42 7.41
N GLN A 348 28.41 3.30 7.87
CA GLN A 348 29.32 2.55 6.99
C GLN A 348 28.59 1.93 5.79
N ILE A 349 27.39 1.36 6.01
CA ILE A 349 26.57 0.83 4.90
C ILE A 349 26.19 1.95 3.93
N ARG A 350 25.82 3.13 4.45
CA ARG A 350 25.47 4.29 3.65
C ARG A 350 26.65 4.77 2.79
N LYS A 351 27.86 4.81 3.34
CA LYS A 351 29.09 5.12 2.60
C LYS A 351 29.31 4.13 1.45
N ASN A 352 29.22 2.82 1.73
CA ASN A 352 29.39 1.79 0.72
C ASN A 352 28.33 1.88 -0.41
N ILE A 353 27.09 2.28 -0.09
CA ILE A 353 26.04 2.55 -1.09
C ILE A 353 26.36 3.79 -1.92
N LEU A 354 26.92 4.83 -1.30
CA LEU A 354 27.34 6.05 -2.01
C LEU A 354 28.52 5.78 -2.96
N ASP A 355 29.50 4.99 -2.53
CA ASP A 355 30.63 4.58 -3.36
C ASP A 355 30.19 3.85 -4.63
N GLU A 356 29.08 3.10 -4.58
CA GLU A 356 28.49 2.44 -5.75
C GLU A 356 27.75 3.42 -6.70
N ASP A 357 27.56 4.67 -6.30
CA ASP A 357 26.88 5.74 -7.07
C ASP A 357 25.48 5.37 -7.58
N ILE A 358 24.69 4.70 -6.77
CA ILE A 358 23.34 4.21 -7.16
C ILE A 358 22.20 5.09 -6.69
N ILE A 359 22.38 5.95 -5.67
CA ILE A 359 21.34 6.86 -5.22
C ILE A 359 21.20 8.00 -6.22
N GLU A 360 20.05 8.11 -6.89
CA GLU A 360 19.77 9.16 -7.87
C GLU A 360 19.07 10.36 -7.22
N SER A 361 18.09 10.11 -6.32
CA SER A 361 17.38 11.18 -5.62
C SER A 361 16.90 10.75 -4.23
N ILE A 362 16.75 11.73 -3.35
CA ILE A 362 16.14 11.59 -2.02
C ILE A 362 15.05 12.65 -1.88
N ILE A 363 13.82 12.20 -1.63
CA ILE A 363 12.63 13.06 -1.55
C ILE A 363 12.09 13.02 -0.14
N ALA A 364 12.13 14.13 0.59
CA ALA A 364 11.52 14.24 1.92
C ALA A 364 10.00 14.43 1.76
N LEU A 365 9.22 13.56 2.39
CA LEU A 365 7.76 13.60 2.36
C LEU A 365 7.20 14.33 3.58
N PRO A 366 5.96 14.86 3.50
CA PRO A 366 5.24 15.38 4.66
C PRO A 366 5.12 14.34 5.79
N ALA A 367 5.04 14.82 7.01
CA ALA A 367 4.64 13.99 8.15
C ALA A 367 3.17 13.57 8.01
N ASN A 368 2.73 12.61 8.82
CA ASN A 368 1.33 12.15 8.87
C ASN A 368 0.72 11.67 7.53
N LEU A 369 1.50 11.34 6.52
CA LEU A 369 0.97 10.76 5.27
C LEU A 369 0.52 9.31 5.44
N PHE A 370 1.20 8.55 6.30
CA PHE A 370 0.99 7.12 6.46
C PHE A 370 0.01 6.81 7.58
N TYR A 371 -0.75 5.73 7.43
CA TYR A 371 -1.69 5.28 8.45
C TYR A 371 -0.97 4.90 9.75
N GLY A 372 -1.53 5.32 10.87
CA GLY A 372 -1.07 4.93 12.21
C GLY A 372 0.31 5.42 12.63
N THR A 373 0.95 6.31 11.88
CA THR A 373 2.25 6.90 12.25
C THR A 373 2.36 8.35 11.81
N GLY A 374 2.86 9.19 12.73
CA GLY A 374 3.23 10.58 12.41
C GLY A 374 4.69 10.74 11.98
N VAL A 375 5.43 9.64 11.83
CA VAL A 375 6.86 9.70 11.50
C VAL A 375 7.03 10.16 10.05
N PRO A 376 7.82 11.22 9.80
CA PRO A 376 8.11 11.64 8.44
C PRO A 376 8.92 10.58 7.71
N ALA A 377 8.52 10.26 6.48
CA ALA A 377 9.21 9.34 5.60
C ALA A 377 9.98 10.08 4.50
N CYS A 378 10.79 9.34 3.78
CA CYS A 378 11.43 9.78 2.54
C CYS A 378 11.27 8.71 1.45
N ILE A 379 11.43 9.12 0.20
CA ILE A 379 11.59 8.20 -0.91
C ILE A 379 13.06 8.19 -1.32
N LEU A 380 13.64 7.00 -1.40
CA LEU A 380 14.95 6.76 -2.00
C LEU A 380 14.77 6.28 -3.42
N ILE A 381 15.36 6.97 -4.39
CA ILE A 381 15.41 6.52 -5.78
C ILE A 381 16.79 5.92 -6.03
N LEU A 382 16.82 4.61 -6.28
CA LEU A 382 18.02 3.89 -6.69
C LEU A 382 18.00 3.69 -8.21
N ASN A 383 19.13 3.91 -8.86
CA ASN A 383 19.27 3.73 -10.31
C ASN A 383 20.64 3.12 -10.63
N LYS A 384 20.67 1.86 -11.07
CA LYS A 384 21.91 1.19 -11.47
C LYS A 384 22.50 1.71 -12.79
N ASN A 385 21.73 2.47 -13.55
CA ASN A 385 22.15 3.03 -14.83
C ASN A 385 21.87 4.54 -14.88
N LYS A 386 22.46 5.29 -13.92
CA LYS A 386 22.36 6.75 -13.88
C LYS A 386 22.91 7.37 -15.18
N PRO A 387 22.21 8.36 -15.76
CA PRO A 387 22.74 9.15 -16.88
C PRO A 387 24.11 9.76 -16.54
N SER A 388 24.95 9.97 -17.51
CA SER A 388 26.31 10.55 -17.29
C SER A 388 26.26 11.91 -16.58
N SER A 389 25.24 12.73 -16.85
CA SER A 389 24.99 14.02 -16.18
C SER A 389 24.62 13.91 -14.70
N HIS A 390 24.12 12.73 -14.26
CA HIS A 390 23.73 12.47 -12.87
C HIS A 390 24.81 11.71 -12.08
N LYS A 391 25.88 11.25 -12.74
CA LYS A 391 26.97 10.51 -12.10
C LYS A 391 27.61 11.32 -10.98
N LYS A 392 27.84 10.67 -9.83
CA LYS A 392 28.37 11.26 -8.60
C LYS A 392 27.61 12.50 -8.11
N LYS A 393 26.28 12.52 -8.35
CA LYS A 393 25.38 13.55 -7.87
C LYS A 393 24.13 12.91 -7.29
N ILE A 394 23.55 13.56 -6.30
CA ILE A 394 22.25 13.18 -5.72
C ILE A 394 21.36 14.41 -5.73
N GLN A 395 20.15 14.24 -6.25
CA GLN A 395 19.12 15.27 -6.16
C GLN A 395 18.37 15.14 -4.84
N PHE A 396 18.30 16.20 -4.07
CA PHE A 396 17.52 16.32 -2.85
C PHE A 396 16.27 17.15 -3.15
N ILE A 397 15.07 16.62 -2.80
CA ILE A 397 13.79 17.31 -3.00
C ILE A 397 13.08 17.42 -1.66
N TYR A 398 12.76 18.64 -1.26
CA TYR A 398 12.06 18.93 -0.01
C TYR A 398 10.55 19.10 -0.27
N ALA A 399 9.81 18.00 -0.30
CA ALA A 399 8.37 18.01 -0.48
C ALA A 399 7.57 17.99 0.84
N ALA A 400 8.25 18.16 1.99
CA ALA A 400 7.63 18.06 3.32
C ALA A 400 6.54 19.11 3.60
N LYS A 401 6.46 20.19 2.80
CA LYS A 401 5.41 21.22 2.89
C LYS A 401 4.28 21.04 1.85
N GLU A 402 4.39 20.03 0.98
CA GLU A 402 3.44 19.80 -0.13
C GLU A 402 2.33 18.84 0.29
N PHE A 403 1.27 19.34 0.92
CA PHE A 403 0.14 18.49 1.35
C PHE A 403 -1.14 19.28 1.57
N ASP A 404 -2.22 18.53 1.71
CA ASP A 404 -3.51 18.98 2.20
C ASP A 404 -3.76 18.37 3.57
N LYS A 405 -4.09 19.19 4.56
CA LYS A 405 -4.32 18.76 5.93
C LYS A 405 -5.72 18.20 6.10
N LEU A 406 -5.85 16.92 6.42
CA LEU A 406 -7.11 16.28 6.72
C LEU A 406 -7.23 15.96 8.22
N LYS A 407 -8.42 15.52 8.67
CA LYS A 407 -8.69 15.25 10.10
C LYS A 407 -7.84 14.13 10.69
N LYS A 408 -7.60 13.06 9.89
CA LYS A 408 -6.91 11.84 10.37
C LYS A 408 -5.45 11.77 9.92
N ARG A 409 -5.16 12.16 8.69
CA ARG A 409 -3.82 12.15 8.09
C ARG A 409 -3.69 13.25 7.05
N ASP A 410 -2.47 13.64 6.71
CA ASP A 410 -2.20 14.54 5.61
C ASP A 410 -2.26 13.78 4.27
N ARG A 411 -2.47 14.50 3.16
CA ARG A 411 -2.62 13.91 1.84
C ARG A 411 -1.87 14.71 0.78
N LEU A 412 -1.15 14.02 -0.11
CA LEU A 412 -0.61 14.65 -1.32
C LEU A 412 -1.73 14.92 -2.33
N ARG A 413 -1.78 16.15 -2.83
CA ARG A 413 -2.70 16.54 -3.91
C ARG A 413 -2.11 16.17 -5.27
N PRO A 414 -2.91 16.04 -6.33
CA PRO A 414 -2.39 15.80 -7.69
C PRO A 414 -1.29 16.78 -8.10
N LYS A 415 -1.44 18.07 -7.80
CA LYS A 415 -0.44 19.12 -8.08
C LYS A 415 0.88 18.93 -7.31
N ASP A 416 0.82 18.34 -6.10
CA ASP A 416 2.01 18.07 -5.31
C ASP A 416 2.79 16.91 -5.91
N ILE A 417 2.10 15.86 -6.36
CA ILE A 417 2.68 14.74 -7.07
C ILE A 417 3.34 15.25 -8.37
N GLU A 418 2.63 16.03 -9.17
CA GLU A 418 3.14 16.62 -10.41
C GLU A 418 4.40 17.46 -10.14
N LYS A 419 4.39 18.34 -9.15
CA LYS A 419 5.56 19.16 -8.78
C LYS A 419 6.77 18.31 -8.40
N ILE A 420 6.56 17.25 -7.61
CA ILE A 420 7.64 16.33 -7.19
C ILE A 420 8.19 15.59 -8.42
N THR A 421 7.32 15.01 -9.23
CA THR A 421 7.72 14.21 -10.40
C THR A 421 8.40 15.04 -11.47
N ASP A 422 7.90 16.23 -11.77
CA ASP A 422 8.52 17.17 -12.74
C ASP A 422 9.90 17.62 -12.27
N THR A 423 10.05 17.93 -10.96
CA THR A 423 11.34 18.30 -10.40
C THR A 423 12.33 17.16 -10.51
N PHE A 424 11.90 15.92 -10.16
CA PHE A 424 12.73 14.73 -10.27
C PHE A 424 13.17 14.46 -11.72
N HIS A 425 12.22 14.39 -12.66
CA HIS A 425 12.52 14.06 -14.05
C HIS A 425 13.32 15.14 -14.79
N SER A 426 13.12 16.41 -14.44
CA SER A 426 13.89 17.51 -15.01
C SER A 426 15.31 17.64 -14.44
N PHE A 427 15.58 16.96 -13.30
CA PHE A 427 16.83 17.02 -12.55
C PHE A 427 17.32 18.46 -12.37
N LYS A 428 16.48 19.32 -11.78
CA LYS A 428 16.74 20.77 -11.65
C LYS A 428 16.87 21.19 -10.19
N GLU A 429 17.65 22.24 -9.98
CA GLU A 429 17.67 22.98 -8.72
C GLU A 429 16.53 24.00 -8.68
N ILE A 430 15.85 24.07 -7.55
CA ILE A 430 14.77 25.02 -7.29
C ILE A 430 14.98 25.57 -5.88
N SER A 431 15.18 26.87 -5.76
CA SER A 431 15.42 27.54 -4.47
C SER A 431 14.32 27.17 -3.45
N GLY A 432 14.74 26.78 -2.25
CA GLY A 432 13.83 26.36 -1.17
C GLY A 432 13.12 25.02 -1.39
N TYR A 433 13.42 24.29 -2.50
CA TYR A 433 12.68 23.08 -2.84
C TYR A 433 13.56 21.90 -3.30
N SER A 434 14.54 22.13 -4.15
CA SER A 434 15.45 21.06 -4.60
C SER A 434 16.87 21.54 -4.81
N HIS A 435 17.83 20.66 -4.51
CA HIS A 435 19.27 20.89 -4.68
C HIS A 435 19.95 19.64 -5.26
N ILE A 436 21.03 19.83 -6.03
CA ILE A 436 21.82 18.76 -6.63
C ILE A 436 23.20 18.76 -5.99
N ALA A 437 23.40 17.96 -4.97
CA ALA A 437 24.69 17.84 -4.30
C ALA A 437 25.63 16.90 -5.07
N ASN A 438 26.91 17.28 -5.18
CA ASN A 438 27.97 16.37 -5.60
C ASN A 438 28.54 15.59 -4.41
N PHE A 439 29.42 14.63 -4.66
CA PHE A 439 29.96 13.78 -3.57
C PHE A 439 30.88 14.54 -2.61
N ASP A 440 31.57 15.58 -3.04
CA ASP A 440 32.42 16.41 -2.18
C ASP A 440 31.56 17.13 -1.14
N GLU A 441 30.44 17.71 -1.55
CA GLU A 441 29.44 18.32 -0.66
C GLU A 441 28.82 17.31 0.31
N ILE A 442 28.58 16.07 -0.14
CA ILE A 442 28.06 14.99 0.71
C ILE A 442 29.10 14.58 1.77
N GLU A 443 30.36 14.52 1.41
CA GLU A 443 31.47 14.25 2.33
C GLU A 443 31.64 15.38 3.36
N GLU A 444 31.58 16.65 2.93
CA GLU A 444 31.59 17.82 3.82
C GLU A 444 30.43 17.80 4.83
N ASN A 445 29.31 17.17 4.49
CA ASN A 445 28.17 16.93 5.37
C ASN A 445 28.26 15.62 6.17
N ASP A 446 29.44 15.02 6.33
CA ASP A 446 29.68 13.76 7.06
C ASP A 446 28.85 12.59 6.53
N PHE A 447 28.56 12.56 5.23
CA PHE A 447 27.69 11.55 4.58
C PHE A 447 26.28 11.49 5.21
N ASN A 448 25.85 12.57 5.82
CA ASN A 448 24.48 12.75 6.30
C ASN A 448 23.62 13.22 5.12
N LEU A 449 22.63 12.41 4.74
CA LEU A 449 21.77 12.67 3.59
C LEU A 449 20.43 13.32 3.96
N ASN A 450 20.32 13.92 5.15
CA ASN A 450 19.07 14.57 5.57
C ASN A 450 18.78 15.79 4.69
N VAL A 451 17.65 15.79 4.00
CA VAL A 451 17.30 16.77 2.95
C VAL A 451 17.44 18.23 3.37
N PRO A 452 17.03 18.65 4.60
CA PRO A 452 17.21 20.03 5.05
C PRO A 452 18.67 20.52 5.18
N ARG A 453 19.67 19.63 5.06
CA ARG A 453 21.08 20.04 5.01
C ARG A 453 21.52 20.57 3.64
N TYR A 454 20.76 20.19 2.59
CA TYR A 454 21.08 20.50 1.21
C TYR A 454 20.09 21.51 0.61
N VAL A 455 18.86 21.50 1.04
CA VAL A 455 17.83 22.42 0.57
C VAL A 455 17.64 23.51 1.62
N ASP A 456 17.90 24.76 1.25
CA ASP A 456 17.63 25.90 2.14
C ASP A 456 16.12 26.11 2.27
N ILE A 457 15.58 25.66 3.40
CA ILE A 457 14.17 25.74 3.75
C ILE A 457 13.84 26.93 4.65
N TYR A 458 14.82 27.81 4.86
CA TYR A 458 14.65 28.98 5.72
C TYR A 458 13.69 29.98 5.07
N GLU A 459 12.57 30.18 5.71
CA GLU A 459 11.69 31.30 5.42
C GLU A 459 12.06 32.41 6.39
N PRO A 460 12.55 33.57 5.93
CA PRO A 460 12.82 34.68 6.82
C PRO A 460 11.51 35.03 7.54
N GLU A 461 11.55 35.11 8.84
CA GLU A 461 10.42 35.61 9.62
C GLU A 461 9.98 36.95 9.05
N PRO A 462 8.67 37.21 8.89
CA PRO A 462 8.22 38.50 8.43
C PRO A 462 8.77 39.58 9.35
N GLU A 463 9.34 40.64 8.76
CA GLU A 463 9.84 41.78 9.54
C GLU A 463 8.72 42.26 10.45
N VAL A 464 8.92 42.09 11.75
CA VAL A 464 7.96 42.58 12.74
C VAL A 464 8.09 44.09 12.80
N ASN A 465 7.04 44.82 12.42
CA ASN A 465 6.98 46.24 12.63
C ASN A 465 6.88 46.50 14.14
N ILE A 466 8.01 46.78 14.75
CA ILE A 466 8.13 46.99 16.22
C ILE A 466 7.16 48.07 16.70
N GLN A 467 6.96 49.14 15.92
CA GLN A 467 6.08 50.22 16.30
C GLN A 467 4.61 49.79 16.30
N GLU A 468 4.18 49.08 15.30
CA GLU A 468 2.82 48.52 15.18
C GLU A 468 2.52 47.51 16.31
N THR A 469 3.48 46.61 16.55
CA THR A 469 3.38 45.63 17.64
C THR A 469 3.31 46.29 19.01
N LEU A 470 4.07 47.37 19.23
CA LEU A 470 4.00 48.16 20.46
C LEU A 470 2.66 48.91 20.65
N ASP A 471 2.10 49.39 19.57
CA ASP A 471 0.81 50.09 19.58
C ASP A 471 -0.33 49.11 19.82
N ASP A 472 -0.28 47.93 19.23
CA ASP A 472 -1.19 46.80 19.51
C ASP A 472 -1.09 46.36 20.98
N LEU A 473 0.13 46.22 21.51
CA LEU A 473 0.35 45.86 22.90
C LEU A 473 -0.30 46.87 23.86
N LYS A 474 -0.10 48.17 23.60
CA LYS A 474 -0.72 49.25 24.40
C LYS A 474 -2.24 49.20 24.32
N SER A 475 -2.78 48.91 23.16
CA SER A 475 -4.23 48.78 22.95
C SER A 475 -4.79 47.61 23.78
N LEU A 476 -4.16 46.45 23.68
CA LEU A 476 -4.54 45.26 24.46
C LEU A 476 -4.39 45.43 25.97
N GLU A 477 -3.33 46.15 26.41
CA GLU A 477 -3.18 46.52 27.82
C GLU A 477 -4.28 47.41 28.34
N LYS A 478 -4.71 48.35 27.52
CA LYS A 478 -5.83 49.24 27.86
C LYS A 478 -7.13 48.44 27.98
N GLU A 479 -7.42 47.60 27.00
CA GLU A 479 -8.59 46.72 27.01
C GLU A 479 -8.60 45.79 28.23
N ARG A 480 -7.46 45.15 28.54
CA ARG A 480 -7.30 44.32 29.75
C ARG A 480 -7.63 45.12 31.00
N ASN A 481 -7.12 46.34 31.11
CA ASN A 481 -7.32 47.17 32.31
C ASN A 481 -8.78 47.60 32.44
N ASP A 482 -9.46 47.89 31.35
CA ASP A 482 -10.89 48.24 31.33
C ASP A 482 -11.76 47.02 31.70
N LEU A 483 -11.45 45.83 31.19
CA LEU A 483 -12.11 44.57 31.58
C LEU A 483 -11.87 44.23 33.07
N GLN A 484 -10.66 44.46 33.59
CA GLN A 484 -10.37 44.27 35.02
C GLN A 484 -11.21 45.21 35.90
N LYS A 485 -11.45 46.46 35.48
CA LYS A 485 -12.31 47.39 36.23
C LYS A 485 -13.76 46.92 36.23
N ILE A 486 -14.27 46.43 35.08
CA ILE A 486 -15.62 45.89 34.98
C ILE A 486 -15.76 44.70 35.93
N LEU A 487 -14.83 43.73 35.82
CA LEU A 487 -14.85 42.55 36.65
C LEU A 487 -14.78 42.90 38.16
N SER A 488 -13.94 43.88 38.55
CA SER A 488 -13.84 44.33 39.94
C SER A 488 -15.13 45.00 40.44
N ASN A 489 -15.87 45.69 39.58
CA ASN A 489 -17.16 46.25 39.92
C ASN A 489 -18.22 45.16 40.08
N ASP A 490 -18.29 44.22 39.15
CA ASP A 490 -19.21 43.09 39.20
C ASP A 490 -18.99 42.19 40.43
N LEU A 491 -17.72 41.93 40.79
CA LEU A 491 -17.40 41.22 42.02
C LEU A 491 -17.82 41.98 43.30
N LYS A 492 -17.66 43.30 43.33
CA LYS A 492 -18.17 44.12 44.45
C LYS A 492 -19.70 44.10 44.54
N GLU A 493 -20.42 44.12 43.42
CA GLU A 493 -21.87 43.97 43.41
C GLU A 493 -22.34 42.60 43.91
N LEU A 494 -21.54 41.54 43.70
CA LEU A 494 -21.79 40.19 44.19
C LEU A 494 -21.36 39.98 45.65
N GLY A 495 -20.74 41.02 46.30
CA GLY A 495 -20.28 40.90 47.71
C GLY A 495 -19.03 40.07 47.88
N ILE A 496 -18.22 39.88 46.83
CA ILE A 496 -16.94 39.13 46.81
C ILE A 496 -15.75 40.10 46.81
#